data_89688723ca96962f403af708721fa27c
#
_entry.id   89688723ca96962f403af708721fa27c
#
_cell.length_a   1.000
_cell.length_b   1.000
_cell.length_c   1.000
_cell.angle_alpha   90.00
_cell.angle_beta   90.00
_cell.angle_gamma   90.00
#
_symmetry.space_group_name_H-M   'P 1'
#
loop_
_entity.id
_entity.type
_entity.pdbx_description
1 polymer ?
#
loop_
_entity_poly.entity_id
_entity_poly.type
_entity_poly.pdbx_seq_one_letter_code
_entity_poly.pdbx_strand_id
1 'polypeptide(L)'
;MLIERNISKYIVFYEDPLLKALEKISENKSRIIFSVKENGVLEGVLSDGDLRRWLVGEKEIDLNKLVFEVSNKTFMSGYIEEDPEVHASRITVRVGYFPIQDHQERLVAITLELQTIS
;
A
#
# COMPACT_ATOMS: atom_id res chain seq x y z
N MET A 1 -6.06 -17.24 1.07
CA MET A 1 -5.51 -15.95 1.55
C MET A 1 -4.11 -16.16 2.08
N LEU A 2 -3.17 -15.34 1.66
CA LEU A 2 -1.78 -15.42 2.07
C LEU A 2 -1.42 -14.20 2.91
N ILE A 3 -0.71 -14.41 4.02
CA ILE A 3 -0.21 -13.31 4.85
C ILE A 3 1.29 -13.17 4.62
N GLU A 4 1.70 -12.03 4.10
CA GLU A 4 3.09 -11.71 3.86
C GLU A 4 3.64 -10.85 5.00
N ARG A 5 4.68 -11.34 5.68
CA ARG A 5 5.31 -10.63 6.79
C ARG A 5 6.59 -9.93 6.39
N ASN A 6 7.19 -10.31 5.27
CA ASN A 6 8.34 -9.62 4.72
C ASN A 6 7.83 -8.48 3.82
N ILE A 7 7.60 -7.33 4.43
CA ILE A 7 6.93 -6.20 3.79
C ILE A 7 7.88 -5.19 3.15
N SER A 8 9.19 -5.38 3.27
CA SER A 8 10.17 -4.38 2.83
C SER A 8 10.02 -3.97 1.37
N LYS A 9 9.64 -4.88 0.49
CA LYS A 9 9.46 -4.58 -0.93
C LYS A 9 8.14 -3.86 -1.24
N TYR A 10 7.26 -3.74 -0.26
CA TYR A 10 5.94 -3.11 -0.42
C TYR A 10 5.85 -1.78 0.30
N ILE A 11 6.92 -1.29 0.92
CA ILE A 11 6.88 -0.06 1.69
C ILE A 11 7.83 1.00 1.13
N VAL A 12 7.42 2.24 1.33
CA VAL A 12 8.23 3.42 1.04
C VAL A 12 8.02 4.39 2.20
N PHE A 13 9.02 5.22 2.47
CA PHE A 13 8.92 6.23 3.51
C PHE A 13 8.08 7.40 2.98
N TYR A 14 7.21 7.96 3.80
CA TYR A 14 6.23 8.96 3.37
C TYR A 14 6.89 10.25 2.85
N GLU A 15 8.12 10.56 3.26
CA GLU A 15 8.89 11.71 2.78
C GLU A 15 9.85 11.36 1.64
N ASP A 16 9.83 10.13 1.15
CA ASP A 16 10.59 9.76 -0.05
C ASP A 16 10.00 10.45 -1.27
N PRO A 17 10.83 10.73 -2.30
CA PRO A 17 10.30 11.25 -3.56
C PRO A 17 9.45 10.20 -4.27
N LEU A 18 8.47 10.66 -5.02
CA LEU A 18 7.54 9.81 -5.76
C LEU A 18 8.27 8.84 -6.69
N LEU A 19 9.40 9.26 -7.27
CA LEU A 19 10.22 8.40 -8.11
C LEU A 19 10.59 7.09 -7.42
N LYS A 20 10.93 7.15 -6.13
CA LYS A 20 11.29 5.95 -5.36
C LYS A 20 10.13 4.99 -5.22
N ALA A 21 8.92 5.50 -5.01
CA ALA A 21 7.71 4.68 -4.96
C ALA A 21 7.45 3.99 -6.31
N LEU A 22 7.64 4.72 -7.40
CA LEU A 22 7.47 4.16 -8.75
C LEU A 22 8.46 3.03 -9.03
N GLU A 23 9.71 3.20 -8.62
CA GLU A 23 10.73 2.16 -8.76
C GLU A 23 10.35 0.90 -7.99
N LYS A 24 9.87 1.06 -6.76
CA LYS A 24 9.46 -0.07 -5.93
C LYS A 24 8.22 -0.79 -6.47
N ILE A 25 7.24 -0.05 -6.95
CA ILE A 25 6.04 -0.64 -7.59
C ILE A 25 6.45 -1.48 -8.81
N SER A 26 7.39 -0.96 -9.59
CA SER A 26 7.89 -1.68 -10.75
C SER A 26 8.62 -2.96 -10.35
N GLU A 27 9.41 -2.92 -9.28
CA GLU A 27 10.18 -4.07 -8.80
C GLU A 27 9.31 -5.15 -8.16
N ASN A 28 8.32 -4.75 -7.35
CA ASN A 28 7.53 -5.72 -6.60
C ASN A 28 6.43 -6.39 -7.43
N LYS A 29 6.14 -5.87 -8.61
CA LYS A 29 5.14 -6.41 -9.56
C LYS A 29 3.72 -6.49 -9.00
N SER A 30 3.50 -5.96 -7.82
CA SER A 30 2.19 -6.01 -7.14
C SER A 30 1.33 -4.79 -7.42
N ARG A 31 1.90 -3.78 -8.06
CA ARG A 31 1.24 -2.54 -8.44
C ARG A 31 0.69 -1.74 -7.26
N ILE A 32 1.25 -1.98 -6.07
CA ILE A 32 0.86 -1.28 -4.86
C ILE A 32 2.08 -1.07 -3.97
N ILE A 33 2.09 0.05 -3.27
CA ILE A 33 3.10 0.37 -2.27
C ILE A 33 2.40 1.02 -1.08
N PHE A 34 2.91 0.74 0.13
CA PHE A 34 2.38 1.33 1.35
C PHE A 34 3.36 2.37 1.86
N SER A 35 2.85 3.55 2.15
CA SER A 35 3.63 4.66 2.68
C SER A 35 3.62 4.60 4.20
N VAL A 36 4.79 4.66 4.82
CA VAL A 36 4.93 4.62 6.27
C VAL A 36 5.69 5.83 6.80
N LYS A 37 5.36 6.23 8.01
CA LYS A 37 6.05 7.28 8.76
C LYS A 37 7.19 6.69 9.57
N GLU A 38 7.86 7.51 10.37
CA GLU A 38 8.81 7.03 11.37
C GLU A 38 8.12 5.97 12.24
N ASN A 39 8.89 5.00 12.68
CA ASN A 39 8.41 3.87 13.50
C ASN A 39 7.45 2.93 12.75
N GLY A 40 7.34 3.07 11.43
CA GLY A 40 6.54 2.15 10.62
C GLY A 40 5.04 2.39 10.62
N VAL A 41 4.58 3.53 11.15
CA VAL A 41 3.15 3.87 11.17
C VAL A 41 2.64 4.05 9.74
N LEU A 42 1.55 3.37 9.43
CA LEU A 42 0.94 3.41 8.09
C LEU A 42 0.36 4.81 7.80
N GLU A 43 0.85 5.44 6.75
CA GLU A 43 0.43 6.79 6.35
C GLU A 43 -0.57 6.77 5.20
N GLY A 44 -0.35 5.91 4.22
CA GLY A 44 -1.21 5.88 3.06
C GLY A 44 -0.86 4.74 2.12
N VAL A 45 -1.60 4.67 1.02
CA VAL A 45 -1.43 3.63 0.00
C VAL A 45 -1.27 4.30 -1.35
N LEU A 46 -0.41 3.74 -2.19
CA LEU A 46 -0.20 4.22 -3.53
C LEU A 46 -0.29 3.04 -4.49
N SER A 47 -1.33 3.02 -5.30
CA SER A 47 -1.55 1.99 -6.33
C SER A 47 -1.32 2.56 -7.72
N ASP A 48 -1.25 1.67 -8.72
CA ASP A 48 -1.23 2.07 -10.13
C ASP A 48 -2.39 3.00 -10.48
N GLY A 49 -3.58 2.69 -9.96
CA GLY A 49 -4.76 3.50 -10.20
C GLY A 49 -4.66 4.90 -9.58
N ASP A 50 -4.12 4.98 -8.37
CA ASP A 50 -3.88 6.27 -7.70
C ASP A 50 -2.90 7.12 -8.50
N LEU A 51 -1.83 6.50 -9.00
CA LEU A 51 -0.82 7.18 -9.80
C LEU A 51 -1.39 7.70 -11.11
N ARG A 52 -2.21 6.88 -11.80
CA ARG A 52 -2.86 7.31 -13.04
C ARG A 52 -3.77 8.50 -12.82
N ARG A 53 -4.57 8.48 -11.76
CA ARG A 53 -5.46 9.59 -11.43
C ARG A 53 -4.68 10.86 -11.14
N TRP A 54 -3.57 10.72 -10.41
CA TRP A 54 -2.69 11.84 -10.12
C TRP A 54 -2.09 12.42 -11.41
N LEU A 55 -1.56 11.57 -12.30
CA LEU A 55 -0.94 11.99 -13.55
C LEU A 55 -1.94 12.76 -14.44
N VAL A 56 -3.17 12.30 -14.51
CA VAL A 56 -4.21 12.96 -15.32
C VAL A 56 -4.55 14.35 -14.76
N GLY A 57 -4.52 14.50 -13.44
CA GLY A 57 -4.86 15.75 -12.79
C GLY A 57 -3.75 16.80 -12.78
N GLU A 58 -2.51 16.43 -13.11
CA GLU A 58 -1.37 17.34 -13.02
C GLU A 58 -1.04 17.99 -14.36
N LYS A 59 -0.77 19.31 -14.34
CA LYS A 59 -0.31 20.06 -15.51
C LYS A 59 1.16 19.81 -15.78
N GLU A 60 1.93 19.58 -14.72
CA GLU A 60 3.35 19.30 -14.76
C GLU A 60 3.62 18.07 -13.89
N ILE A 61 4.39 17.12 -14.41
CA ILE A 61 4.75 15.92 -13.67
C ILE A 61 6.05 16.17 -12.92
N ASP A 62 5.98 16.16 -11.59
CA ASP A 62 7.14 16.34 -10.72
C ASP A 62 7.36 15.08 -9.90
N LEU A 63 8.36 14.27 -10.30
CA LEU A 63 8.71 13.03 -9.62
C LEU A 63 9.46 13.24 -8.30
N ASN A 64 9.85 14.47 -8.01
CA ASN A 64 10.44 14.84 -6.72
C ASN A 64 9.39 15.19 -5.67
N LYS A 65 8.12 15.22 -6.07
CA LYS A 65 7.01 15.38 -5.14
C LYS A 65 7.07 14.28 -4.09
N LEU A 66 6.74 14.58 -2.85
CA LEU A 66 6.84 13.60 -1.77
C LEU A 66 5.67 12.61 -1.83
N VAL A 67 5.95 11.38 -1.45
CA VAL A 67 4.96 10.30 -1.50
C VAL A 67 3.67 10.67 -0.76
N PHE A 68 3.77 11.30 0.43
CA PHE A 68 2.57 11.64 1.21
C PHE A 68 1.66 12.66 0.52
N GLU A 69 2.18 13.43 -0.43
CA GLU A 69 1.38 14.41 -1.19
C GLU A 69 0.48 13.74 -2.23
N VAL A 70 0.79 12.50 -2.60
CA VAL A 70 0.09 11.76 -3.65
C VAL A 70 -0.65 10.55 -3.12
N SER A 71 -0.20 9.98 -2.01
CA SER A 71 -0.77 8.76 -1.45
C SER A 71 -2.25 8.91 -1.08
N ASN A 72 -2.99 7.81 -1.25
CA ASN A 72 -4.37 7.73 -0.81
C ASN A 72 -4.41 7.43 0.68
N LYS A 73 -5.03 8.31 1.45
CA LYS A 73 -5.12 8.19 2.90
C LYS A 73 -6.39 7.47 3.36
N THR A 74 -7.30 7.23 2.41
CA THR A 74 -8.52 6.48 2.67
C THR A 74 -8.29 5.04 2.26
N PHE A 75 -7.98 4.19 3.23
CA PHE A 75 -7.71 2.78 2.98
C PHE A 75 -8.35 1.93 4.07
N MET A 76 -8.68 0.70 3.70
CA MET A 76 -9.13 -0.30 4.66
C MET A 76 -7.92 -1.00 5.26
N SER A 77 -7.97 -1.31 6.53
CA SER A 77 -6.91 -2.04 7.22
C SER A 77 -7.49 -2.98 8.27
N GLY A 78 -6.68 -3.95 8.69
CA GLY A 78 -7.02 -4.85 9.78
C GLY A 78 -5.99 -4.78 10.88
N TYR A 79 -6.31 -5.35 12.04
CA TYR A 79 -5.39 -5.44 13.15
C TYR A 79 -4.88 -6.87 13.29
N ILE A 80 -3.67 -7.01 13.79
CA ILE A 80 -2.99 -8.31 13.88
C ILE A 80 -3.74 -9.33 14.73
N GLU A 81 -4.53 -8.87 15.70
CA GLU A 81 -5.33 -9.74 16.59
C GLU A 81 -6.65 -10.19 15.96
N GLU A 82 -7.05 -9.59 14.85
CA GLU A 82 -8.28 -9.97 14.19
C GLU A 82 -8.15 -11.34 13.54
N ASP A 83 -9.26 -12.08 13.51
CA ASP A 83 -9.33 -13.36 12.83
C ASP A 83 -8.99 -13.16 11.33
N PRO A 84 -8.15 -14.03 10.74
CA PRO A 84 -7.85 -13.96 9.31
C PRO A 84 -9.09 -13.93 8.40
N GLU A 85 -10.18 -14.57 8.81
CA GLU A 85 -11.44 -14.53 8.06
C GLU A 85 -12.04 -13.12 7.99
N VAL A 86 -11.84 -12.32 9.03
CA VAL A 86 -12.28 -10.93 9.04
C VAL A 86 -11.48 -10.12 8.01
N HIS A 87 -10.17 -10.36 7.93
CA HIS A 87 -9.32 -9.73 6.93
C HIS A 87 -9.77 -10.11 5.51
N ALA A 88 -10.01 -11.40 5.28
CA ALA A 88 -10.43 -11.91 3.98
C ALA A 88 -11.75 -11.26 3.52
N SER A 89 -12.69 -11.03 4.44
CA SER A 89 -13.98 -10.43 4.09
C SER A 89 -13.86 -8.97 3.64
N ARG A 90 -12.77 -8.30 4.00
CA ARG A 90 -12.51 -6.90 3.61
C ARG A 90 -11.78 -6.77 2.28
N ILE A 91 -11.19 -7.87 1.78
CA ILE A 91 -10.51 -7.88 0.49
C ILE A 91 -11.56 -8.02 -0.61
N THR A 92 -11.61 -7.06 -1.51
CA THR A 92 -12.51 -7.09 -2.66
C THR A 92 -11.74 -7.40 -3.94
N VAL A 93 -12.46 -7.67 -5.01
CA VAL A 93 -11.86 -7.90 -6.34
C VAL A 93 -11.00 -6.71 -6.78
N ARG A 94 -11.30 -5.51 -6.27
CA ARG A 94 -10.56 -4.28 -6.60
C ARG A 94 -9.32 -4.07 -5.74
N VAL A 95 -9.26 -4.70 -4.57
CA VAL A 95 -8.17 -4.54 -3.61
C VAL A 95 -7.62 -5.92 -3.29
N GLY A 96 -6.65 -6.35 -4.10
CA GLY A 96 -5.98 -7.63 -3.88
C GLY A 96 -5.01 -7.65 -2.70
N TYR A 97 -4.83 -6.51 -2.02
CA TYR A 97 -3.87 -6.33 -0.94
C TYR A 97 -4.55 -5.60 0.21
N PHE A 98 -4.26 -6.03 1.42
CA PHE A 98 -4.89 -5.49 2.60
C PHE A 98 -3.83 -5.33 3.70
N PRO A 99 -3.57 -4.10 4.17
CA PRO A 99 -2.56 -3.87 5.20
C PRO A 99 -3.05 -4.29 6.57
N ILE A 100 -2.15 -4.90 7.35
CA ILE A 100 -2.40 -5.32 8.73
C ILE A 100 -1.54 -4.48 9.65
N GLN A 101 -2.16 -3.87 10.65
CA GLN A 101 -1.53 -2.98 11.60
C GLN A 101 -1.48 -3.58 13.00
N ASP A 102 -0.54 -3.11 13.82
CA ASP A 102 -0.54 -3.37 15.24
C ASP A 102 -1.31 -2.27 15.99
N HIS A 103 -1.30 -2.31 17.33
CA HIS A 103 -2.00 -1.31 18.15
C HIS A 103 -1.42 0.10 18.08
N GLN A 104 -0.19 0.23 17.59
CA GLN A 104 0.44 1.53 17.37
C GLN A 104 0.30 2.00 15.92
N GLU A 105 -0.61 1.38 15.17
CA GLU A 105 -0.88 1.71 13.76
C GLU A 105 0.31 1.46 12.84
N ARG A 106 1.26 0.62 13.25
CA ARG A 106 2.41 0.25 12.42
C ARG A 106 2.01 -0.86 11.45
N LEU A 107 2.47 -0.74 10.22
CA LEU A 107 2.29 -1.80 9.23
C LEU A 107 3.19 -2.99 9.60
N VAL A 108 2.60 -4.15 9.84
CA VAL A 108 3.33 -5.35 10.28
C VAL A 108 3.22 -6.52 9.31
N ALA A 109 2.19 -6.51 8.46
CA ALA A 109 1.98 -7.57 7.47
C ALA A 109 1.06 -7.08 6.38
N ILE A 110 0.99 -7.83 5.29
CA ILE A 110 0.09 -7.57 4.17
C ILE A 110 -0.63 -8.87 3.87
N THR A 111 -1.95 -8.81 3.79
CA THR A 111 -2.74 -9.93 3.35
C THR A 111 -2.87 -9.85 1.82
N LEU A 112 -2.55 -10.95 1.17
CA LEU A 112 -2.64 -11.07 -0.28
C LEU A 112 -3.77 -12.01 -0.62
N GLU A 113 -4.61 -11.61 -1.56
CA GLU A 113 -5.60 -12.51 -2.12
C GLU A 113 -4.96 -13.25 -3.29
N LEU A 114 -4.94 -14.59 -3.18
CA LEU A 114 -4.51 -15.41 -4.30
C LEU A 114 -5.63 -15.43 -5.33
N GLN A 115 -5.34 -14.92 -6.52
CA GLN A 115 -6.27 -15.05 -7.62
C GLN A 115 -6.39 -16.52 -7.99
N THR A 116 -7.51 -17.10 -7.67
CA THR A 116 -7.86 -18.40 -8.23
C THR A 116 -8.27 -18.14 -9.67
N ILE A 117 -7.49 -18.64 -10.58
CA ILE A 117 -7.86 -18.69 -11.98
C ILE A 117 -8.92 -19.78 -12.10
N SER A 118 -10.14 -19.37 -12.24
CA SER A 118 -11.21 -20.29 -12.57
C SER A 118 -11.28 -20.45 -14.08
#